data_9481c1923d31b18604bf2606a1ecf617
#
_entry.id   9481c1923d31b18604bf2606a1ecf617
#
_cell.length_a   1.000
_cell.length_b   1.000
_cell.length_c   1.000
_cell.angle_alpha   90.00
_cell.angle_beta   90.00
_cell.angle_gamma   90.00
#
_symmetry.space_group_name_H-M   'P 1'
#
loop_
_entity.id
_entity.type
_entity.pdbx_description
1 polymer ?
#
loop_
_entity_poly.entity_id
_entity_poly.type
_entity_poly.pdbx_seq_one_letter_code
_entity_poly.pdbx_strand_id
1 'polypeptide(L)'
;MLILKNSHFINILLYCLLTNFLEGLAMSNYYLNELFEKYNELRVANAEILHVFNILKNCFSNNGTLFVCGNGGSASDAEHIVGELMKSFILPRKLKNEKFINKMKELHGKESEHVLPFLQEGMRAVSLTGHPSLSTAFSNDVMPDMVFAQQLYVLAKPGDVFLGISTSGNSSNVFKALQVANGIELDTIILTGNNGGKCSRIADCSIKVPSDIVYRIQEYHLPIYHTLCLMLEEHFYGEDVERS
;
A
#
# COMPACT_ATOMS: atom_id res chain seq x y z
N MET A 1 -31.11 35.79 12.52
CA MET A 1 -29.99 35.48 13.44
C MET A 1 -29.43 34.07 13.34
N LEU A 2 -30.01 33.17 12.54
CA LEU A 2 -29.49 31.79 12.32
C LEU A 2 -28.48 31.67 11.17
N ILE A 3 -28.47 32.60 10.21
CA ILE A 3 -27.61 32.52 9.00
C ILE A 3 -26.17 32.91 9.29
N LEU A 4 -25.89 33.76 10.26
CA LEU A 4 -24.54 34.20 10.62
C LEU A 4 -23.73 33.17 11.45
N LYS A 5 -24.41 32.24 12.14
CA LYS A 5 -23.72 31.18 12.89
C LYS A 5 -23.17 30.08 11.99
N ASN A 6 -23.82 29.81 10.84
CA ASN A 6 -23.34 28.77 9.89
C ASN A 6 -22.08 29.20 9.13
N SER A 7 -21.89 30.48 8.82
CA SER A 7 -20.71 30.92 8.08
C SER A 7 -19.43 30.83 8.92
N HIS A 8 -19.52 31.08 10.22
CA HIS A 8 -18.35 30.97 11.12
C HIS A 8 -17.93 29.52 11.34
N PHE A 9 -18.90 28.61 11.46
CA PHE A 9 -18.64 27.18 11.59
C PHE A 9 -18.05 26.57 10.30
N ILE A 10 -18.55 26.99 9.13
CA ILE A 10 -18.04 26.59 7.82
C ILE A 10 -16.60 27.09 7.62
N ASN A 11 -16.30 28.33 8.02
CA ASN A 11 -14.96 28.89 7.92
C ASN A 11 -13.95 28.19 8.85
N ILE A 12 -14.34 27.83 10.06
CA ILE A 12 -13.48 27.05 10.98
C ILE A 12 -13.25 25.64 10.43
N LEU A 13 -14.27 24.97 9.91
CA LEU A 13 -14.17 23.65 9.31
C LEU A 13 -13.25 23.69 8.06
N LEU A 14 -13.39 24.72 7.22
CA LEU A 14 -12.56 24.92 6.03
C LEU A 14 -11.11 25.23 6.40
N TYR A 15 -10.89 26.00 7.46
CA TYR A 15 -9.55 26.31 7.98
C TYR A 15 -8.89 25.06 8.56
N CYS A 16 -9.59 24.24 9.35
CA CYS A 16 -9.10 22.97 9.86
C CYS A 16 -8.79 21.98 8.73
N LEU A 17 -9.65 21.88 7.72
CA LEU A 17 -9.41 21.01 6.54
C LEU A 17 -8.20 21.47 5.72
N LEU A 18 -8.01 22.79 5.56
CA LEU A 18 -6.85 23.35 4.85
C LEU A 18 -5.54 23.17 5.63
N THR A 19 -5.55 23.37 6.95
CA THR A 19 -4.36 23.14 7.79
C THR A 19 -3.96 21.67 7.78
N ASN A 20 -4.89 20.75 7.98
CA ASN A 20 -4.63 19.31 7.93
C ASN A 20 -4.12 18.85 6.55
N PHE A 21 -4.68 19.41 5.47
CA PHE A 21 -4.21 19.14 4.10
C PHE A 21 -2.77 19.64 3.86
N LEU A 22 -2.44 20.83 4.36
CA LEU A 22 -1.09 21.40 4.23
C LEU A 22 -0.06 20.67 5.10
N GLU A 23 -0.46 20.23 6.31
CA GLU A 23 0.38 19.42 7.19
C GLU A 23 0.64 18.03 6.60
N GLY A 24 -0.37 17.36 6.07
CA GLY A 24 -0.21 16.08 5.38
C GLY A 24 0.70 16.14 4.16
N LEU A 25 0.64 17.25 3.39
CA LEU A 25 1.55 17.53 2.28
C LEU A 25 2.99 17.78 2.78
N ALA A 26 3.15 18.51 3.90
CA ALA A 26 4.46 18.78 4.48
C ALA A 26 5.14 17.49 4.99
N MET A 27 4.39 16.58 5.61
CA MET A 27 4.92 15.33 6.14
C MET A 27 5.21 14.30 5.04
N SER A 28 4.39 14.23 3.99
CA SER A 28 4.72 13.40 2.80
C SER A 28 6.04 13.84 2.18
N ASN A 29 6.29 15.15 2.14
CA ASN A 29 7.55 15.71 1.69
C ASN A 29 8.73 15.41 2.64
N TYR A 30 8.47 15.28 3.96
CA TYR A 30 9.51 14.93 4.93
C TYR A 30 10.09 13.53 4.64
N TYR A 31 9.27 12.49 4.52
CA TYR A 31 9.74 11.13 4.27
C TYR A 31 10.42 10.98 2.90
N LEU A 32 9.94 11.70 1.89
CA LEU A 32 10.60 11.74 0.58
C LEU A 32 11.96 12.43 0.64
N ASN A 33 12.08 13.52 1.39
CA ASN A 33 13.36 14.20 1.57
C ASN A 33 14.35 13.30 2.31
N GLU A 34 13.92 12.62 3.37
CA GLU A 34 14.75 11.64 4.09
C GLU A 34 15.22 10.51 3.17
N LEU A 35 14.33 9.96 2.33
CA LEU A 35 14.70 8.97 1.32
C LEU A 35 15.82 9.51 0.41
N PHE A 36 15.65 10.71 -0.11
CA PHE A 36 16.59 11.28 -1.09
C PHE A 36 17.87 11.85 -0.46
N GLU A 37 17.90 12.14 0.82
CA GLU A 37 19.12 12.47 1.56
C GLU A 37 20.02 11.23 1.72
N LYS A 38 19.40 10.06 2.00
CA LYS A 38 20.12 8.78 2.13
C LYS A 38 20.47 8.13 0.80
N TYR A 39 19.57 8.26 -0.19
CA TYR A 39 19.65 7.59 -1.50
C TYR A 39 19.40 8.63 -2.61
N ASN A 40 20.34 9.53 -2.82
CA ASN A 40 20.19 10.62 -3.78
C ASN A 40 19.89 10.15 -5.21
N GLU A 41 20.40 8.98 -5.60
CA GLU A 41 20.14 8.36 -6.89
C GLU A 41 18.67 7.99 -7.13
N LEU A 42 17.88 7.80 -6.08
CA LEU A 42 16.45 7.51 -6.19
C LEU A 42 15.60 8.74 -6.53
N ARG A 43 16.17 9.95 -6.57
CA ARG A 43 15.47 11.16 -7.02
C ARG A 43 14.90 11.04 -8.43
N VAL A 44 15.50 10.19 -9.26
CA VAL A 44 15.00 9.91 -10.61
C VAL A 44 13.57 9.33 -10.62
N ALA A 45 13.15 8.69 -9.54
CA ALA A 45 11.84 8.05 -9.39
C ALA A 45 10.86 8.88 -8.54
N ASN A 46 11.18 10.15 -8.22
CA ASN A 46 10.37 10.98 -7.33
C ASN A 46 8.91 11.14 -7.80
N ALA A 47 8.72 11.41 -9.09
CA ALA A 47 7.39 11.62 -9.66
C ALA A 47 6.54 10.35 -9.58
N GLU A 48 7.13 9.19 -9.86
CA GLU A 48 6.48 7.89 -9.82
C GLU A 48 6.15 7.49 -8.38
N ILE A 49 7.03 7.74 -7.42
CA ILE A 49 6.77 7.45 -5.99
C ILE A 49 5.58 8.28 -5.50
N LEU A 50 5.53 9.57 -5.82
CA LEU A 50 4.39 10.44 -5.49
C LEU A 50 3.10 10.00 -6.18
N HIS A 51 3.19 9.55 -7.44
CA HIS A 51 2.02 9.06 -8.17
C HIS A 51 1.49 7.78 -7.52
N VAL A 52 2.36 6.82 -7.19
CA VAL A 52 2.00 5.58 -6.47
C VAL A 52 1.40 5.88 -5.11
N PHE A 53 1.96 6.82 -4.35
CA PHE A 53 1.37 7.26 -3.09
C PHE A 53 -0.08 7.72 -3.28
N ASN A 54 -0.36 8.52 -4.31
CA ASN A 54 -1.73 9.00 -4.57
C ASN A 54 -2.68 7.88 -5.02
N ILE A 55 -2.23 6.91 -5.82
CA ILE A 55 -3.00 5.72 -6.19
C ILE A 55 -3.38 4.95 -4.92
N LEU A 56 -2.41 4.61 -4.06
CA LEU A 56 -2.64 3.84 -2.84
C LEU A 56 -3.52 4.59 -1.83
N LYS A 57 -3.29 5.89 -1.66
CA LYS A 57 -4.12 6.75 -0.83
C LYS A 57 -5.58 6.71 -1.29
N ASN A 58 -5.83 6.86 -2.59
CA ASN A 58 -7.18 6.80 -3.14
C ASN A 58 -7.83 5.42 -2.93
N CYS A 59 -7.09 4.35 -3.18
CA CYS A 59 -7.53 2.97 -2.94
C CYS A 59 -8.00 2.77 -1.49
N PHE A 60 -7.15 3.08 -0.52
CA PHE A 60 -7.47 2.86 0.89
C PHE A 60 -8.57 3.80 1.41
N SER A 61 -8.64 5.04 0.93
CA SER A 61 -9.73 5.97 1.25
C SER A 61 -11.11 5.44 0.79
N ASN A 62 -11.13 4.60 -0.24
CA ASN A 62 -12.33 3.96 -0.77
C ASN A 62 -12.52 2.50 -0.31
N ASN A 63 -11.86 2.08 0.78
CA ASN A 63 -11.90 0.69 1.28
C ASN A 63 -11.44 -0.36 0.26
N GLY A 64 -10.60 0.02 -0.68
CA GLY A 64 -9.95 -0.90 -1.61
C GLY A 64 -8.85 -1.72 -0.93
N THR A 65 -8.35 -2.70 -1.65
CA THR A 65 -7.32 -3.64 -1.21
C THR A 65 -6.10 -3.53 -2.13
N LEU A 66 -4.90 -3.48 -1.55
CA LEU A 66 -3.65 -3.63 -2.28
C LEU A 66 -3.29 -5.12 -2.39
N PHE A 67 -3.17 -5.64 -3.60
CA PHE A 67 -2.63 -6.98 -3.88
C PHE A 67 -1.18 -6.87 -4.31
N VAL A 68 -0.28 -7.61 -3.65
CA VAL A 68 1.16 -7.56 -3.92
C VAL A 68 1.70 -8.92 -4.29
N CYS A 69 2.58 -8.99 -5.30
CA CYS A 69 3.31 -10.21 -5.62
C CYS A 69 4.75 -9.94 -6.06
N GLY A 70 5.57 -10.97 -5.95
CA GLY A 70 6.96 -11.01 -6.39
C GLY A 70 7.53 -12.41 -6.28
N ASN A 71 8.79 -12.60 -6.68
CA ASN A 71 9.48 -13.88 -6.61
C ASN A 71 10.76 -13.76 -5.78
N GLY A 72 11.14 -14.81 -5.04
CA GLY A 72 12.36 -14.82 -4.25
C GLY A 72 12.42 -13.68 -3.23
N GLY A 73 13.45 -12.82 -3.26
CA GLY A 73 13.56 -11.64 -2.41
C GLY A 73 12.37 -10.67 -2.59
N SER A 74 11.89 -10.50 -3.82
CA SER A 74 10.70 -9.68 -4.09
C SER A 74 9.40 -10.30 -3.53
N ALA A 75 9.34 -11.59 -3.26
CA ALA A 75 8.22 -12.20 -2.51
C ALA A 75 8.29 -11.81 -1.03
N SER A 76 9.50 -11.77 -0.46
CA SER A 76 9.71 -11.26 0.90
C SER A 76 9.36 -9.78 1.01
N ASP A 77 9.70 -8.96 0.01
CA ASP A 77 9.27 -7.56 -0.06
C ASP A 77 7.74 -7.42 -0.08
N ALA A 78 7.06 -8.28 -0.87
CA ALA A 78 5.59 -8.28 -0.92
C ALA A 78 4.95 -8.59 0.43
N GLU A 79 5.45 -9.57 1.16
CA GLU A 79 5.00 -9.91 2.52
C GLU A 79 5.33 -8.81 3.53
N HIS A 80 6.51 -8.19 3.41
CA HIS A 80 6.93 -7.08 4.27
C HIS A 80 6.01 -5.86 4.10
N ILE A 81 5.75 -5.43 2.87
CA ILE A 81 4.80 -4.35 2.57
C ILE A 81 3.43 -4.61 3.23
N VAL A 82 2.89 -5.82 3.07
CA VAL A 82 1.61 -6.20 3.67
C VAL A 82 1.66 -6.13 5.18
N GLY A 83 2.75 -6.61 5.79
CA GLY A 83 2.97 -6.54 7.23
C GLY A 83 2.92 -5.10 7.75
N GLU A 84 3.63 -4.16 7.11
CA GLU A 84 3.68 -2.76 7.53
C GLU A 84 2.36 -2.01 7.30
N LEU A 85 1.59 -2.40 6.29
CA LEU A 85 0.28 -1.79 6.02
C LEU A 85 -0.80 -2.29 7.00
N MET A 86 -0.78 -3.55 7.40
CA MET A 86 -1.84 -4.17 8.21
C MET A 86 -1.73 -3.92 9.72
N LYS A 87 -0.59 -3.44 10.21
CA LYS A 87 -0.34 -3.10 11.62
C LYS A 87 0.33 -1.73 11.73
N SER A 88 0.52 -1.22 12.95
CA SER A 88 1.38 -0.06 13.22
C SER A 88 2.78 -0.28 12.66
N PHE A 89 3.29 0.71 11.91
CA PHE A 89 4.68 0.74 11.47
C PHE A 89 5.52 1.55 12.45
N ILE A 90 5.23 2.85 12.58
CA ILE A 90 5.86 3.73 13.57
C ILE A 90 4.83 4.50 14.41
N LEU A 91 3.63 4.71 13.91
CA LEU A 91 2.56 5.41 14.62
C LEU A 91 1.61 4.42 15.29
N PRO A 92 1.12 4.71 16.51
CA PRO A 92 0.10 3.88 17.14
C PRO A 92 -1.22 3.97 16.36
N ARG A 93 -1.77 2.84 15.96
CA ARG A 93 -3.03 2.74 15.22
C ARG A 93 -4.10 2.13 16.11
N LYS A 94 -4.63 2.92 17.04
CA LYS A 94 -5.69 2.46 17.97
C LYS A 94 -6.96 2.11 17.22
N LEU A 95 -7.62 1.02 17.63
CA LEU A 95 -8.91 0.61 17.08
C LEU A 95 -9.96 1.70 17.32
N LYS A 96 -10.59 2.18 16.23
CA LYS A 96 -11.57 3.28 16.23
C LYS A 96 -13.00 2.83 15.87
N ASN A 97 -13.18 1.61 15.34
CA ASN A 97 -14.46 1.11 14.88
C ASN A 97 -15.42 0.86 16.07
N GLU A 98 -16.10 1.92 16.54
CA GLU A 98 -17.00 1.85 17.70
C GLU A 98 -18.12 0.82 17.51
N LYS A 99 -18.64 0.66 16.29
CA LYS A 99 -19.67 -0.34 15.99
C LYS A 99 -19.15 -1.75 16.26
N PHE A 100 -17.93 -2.05 15.82
CA PHE A 100 -17.27 -3.33 16.07
C PHE A 100 -16.96 -3.51 17.56
N ILE A 101 -16.40 -2.49 18.22
CA ILE A 101 -16.08 -2.50 19.65
C ILE A 101 -17.33 -2.80 20.49
N ASN A 102 -18.42 -2.08 20.23
CA ASN A 102 -19.68 -2.27 20.96
C ASN A 102 -20.26 -3.66 20.70
N LYS A 103 -20.19 -4.16 19.46
CA LYS A 103 -20.65 -5.52 19.13
C LYS A 103 -19.84 -6.60 19.83
N MET A 104 -18.52 -6.44 19.91
CA MET A 104 -17.65 -7.35 20.65
C MET A 104 -17.98 -7.39 22.14
N LYS A 105 -18.20 -6.22 22.76
CA LYS A 105 -18.61 -6.12 24.16
C LYS A 105 -20.00 -6.73 24.43
N GLU A 106 -20.95 -6.52 23.52
CA GLU A 106 -22.29 -7.13 23.59
C GLU A 106 -22.23 -8.65 23.56
N LEU A 107 -21.44 -9.22 22.63
CA LEU A 107 -21.37 -10.67 22.40
C LEU A 107 -20.50 -11.42 23.41
N HIS A 108 -19.42 -10.82 23.87
CA HIS A 108 -18.39 -11.49 24.64
C HIS A 108 -18.14 -10.92 26.05
N GLY A 109 -18.82 -9.81 26.41
CA GLY A 109 -18.70 -9.19 27.73
C GLY A 109 -17.25 -8.93 28.11
N LYS A 110 -16.83 -9.37 29.31
CA LYS A 110 -15.47 -9.19 29.81
C LYS A 110 -14.39 -9.86 28.97
N GLU A 111 -14.69 -10.97 28.28
CA GLU A 111 -13.74 -11.65 27.40
C GLU A 111 -13.25 -10.75 26.24
N SER A 112 -14.08 -9.78 25.83
CA SER A 112 -13.67 -8.80 24.81
C SER A 112 -12.48 -7.95 25.23
N GLU A 113 -12.25 -7.77 26.55
CA GLU A 113 -11.10 -7.02 27.10
C GLU A 113 -9.76 -7.71 26.87
N HIS A 114 -9.77 -9.02 26.55
CA HIS A 114 -8.58 -9.80 26.19
C HIS A 114 -8.24 -9.75 24.71
N VAL A 115 -9.11 -9.17 23.87
CA VAL A 115 -8.95 -9.11 22.40
C VAL A 115 -8.83 -7.67 21.91
N LEU A 116 -9.78 -6.80 22.28
CA LEU A 116 -9.89 -5.44 21.75
C LEU A 116 -8.62 -4.59 21.91
N PRO A 117 -7.88 -4.61 23.05
CA PRO A 117 -6.70 -3.79 23.22
C PRO A 117 -5.51 -4.17 22.32
N PHE A 118 -5.55 -5.38 21.72
CA PHE A 118 -4.48 -5.91 20.86
C PHE A 118 -4.79 -5.77 19.37
N LEU A 119 -6.00 -5.32 19.01
CA LEU A 119 -6.35 -5.02 17.63
C LEU A 119 -5.95 -3.58 17.29
N GLN A 120 -5.52 -3.42 16.05
CA GLN A 120 -5.09 -2.14 15.49
C GLN A 120 -5.87 -1.84 14.22
N GLU A 121 -6.02 -0.55 13.90
CA GLU A 121 -6.44 -0.16 12.55
C GLU A 121 -5.34 -0.50 11.54
N GLY A 122 -5.73 -0.78 10.30
CA GLY A 122 -4.81 -1.14 9.25
C GLY A 122 -5.35 -0.85 7.86
N MET A 123 -4.45 -0.81 6.89
CA MET A 123 -4.77 -0.69 5.47
C MET A 123 -4.90 -2.09 4.87
N ARG A 124 -5.92 -2.29 4.03
CA ARG A 124 -6.23 -3.60 3.45
C ARG A 124 -5.17 -3.99 2.43
N ALA A 125 -4.36 -4.99 2.75
CA ALA A 125 -3.34 -5.50 1.84
C ALA A 125 -3.25 -7.03 1.89
N VAL A 126 -2.95 -7.65 0.74
CA VAL A 126 -2.84 -9.11 0.58
C VAL A 126 -1.61 -9.45 -0.23
N SER A 127 -0.72 -10.25 0.33
CA SER A 127 0.37 -10.86 -0.44
C SER A 127 -0.12 -12.12 -1.15
N LEU A 128 0.04 -12.18 -2.45
CA LEU A 128 -0.29 -13.35 -3.27
C LEU A 128 0.76 -14.48 -3.14
N THR A 129 1.82 -14.25 -2.36
CA THR A 129 2.89 -15.23 -2.11
C THR A 129 2.59 -16.16 -0.92
N GLY A 130 1.67 -15.77 -0.05
CA GLY A 130 1.36 -16.44 1.21
C GLY A 130 0.46 -17.67 1.13
N HIS A 131 0.19 -18.25 -0.04
CA HIS A 131 -0.72 -19.38 -0.23
C HIS A 131 0.01 -20.62 -0.80
N PRO A 132 0.88 -21.29 -0.02
CA PRO A 132 1.73 -22.37 -0.55
C PRO A 132 0.94 -23.56 -1.11
N SER A 133 -0.17 -23.97 -0.48
CA SER A 133 -1.00 -25.07 -0.97
C SER A 133 -1.64 -24.75 -2.33
N LEU A 134 -2.21 -23.55 -2.50
CA LEU A 134 -2.76 -23.14 -3.77
C LEU A 134 -1.65 -23.01 -4.82
N SER A 135 -0.52 -22.41 -4.46
CA SER A 135 0.60 -22.21 -5.38
C SER A 135 1.17 -23.52 -5.92
N THR A 136 1.36 -24.51 -5.05
CA THR A 136 1.89 -25.82 -5.46
C THR A 136 0.86 -26.61 -6.26
N ALA A 137 -0.40 -26.67 -5.85
CA ALA A 137 -1.46 -27.36 -6.57
C ALA A 137 -1.68 -26.75 -7.96
N PHE A 138 -1.85 -25.43 -8.04
CA PHE A 138 -2.11 -24.75 -9.32
C PHE A 138 -0.91 -24.85 -10.28
N SER A 139 0.32 -24.84 -9.74
CA SER A 139 1.53 -25.04 -10.53
C SER A 139 1.61 -26.46 -11.12
N ASN A 140 1.16 -27.47 -10.38
CA ASN A 140 1.18 -28.86 -10.84
C ASN A 140 0.02 -29.17 -11.80
N ASP A 141 -1.17 -28.70 -11.49
CA ASP A 141 -2.40 -29.13 -12.15
C ASP A 141 -2.74 -28.28 -13.39
N VAL A 142 -2.28 -27.02 -13.43
CA VAL A 142 -2.67 -26.05 -14.47
C VAL A 142 -1.43 -25.41 -15.11
N MET A 143 -0.84 -24.40 -14.45
CA MET A 143 0.31 -23.64 -14.99
C MET A 143 1.02 -22.85 -13.88
N PRO A 144 2.33 -23.07 -13.67
CA PRO A 144 3.09 -22.36 -12.63
C PRO A 144 3.04 -20.83 -12.74
N ASP A 145 3.09 -20.30 -13.97
CA ASP A 145 3.10 -18.87 -14.21
C ASP A 145 1.75 -18.16 -13.95
N MET A 146 0.69 -18.91 -13.69
CA MET A 146 -0.65 -18.35 -13.47
C MET A 146 -1.03 -18.23 -11.99
N VAL A 147 -0.16 -18.62 -11.06
CA VAL A 147 -0.49 -18.72 -9.62
C VAL A 147 -0.94 -17.37 -9.05
N PHE A 148 -0.26 -16.26 -9.38
CA PHE A 148 -0.66 -14.93 -8.91
C PHE A 148 -1.89 -14.42 -9.66
N ALA A 149 -1.93 -14.64 -10.97
CA ALA A 149 -3.05 -14.26 -11.84
C ALA A 149 -4.38 -14.91 -11.38
N GLN A 150 -4.35 -16.20 -11.04
CA GLN A 150 -5.52 -16.93 -10.53
C GLN A 150 -6.03 -16.36 -9.21
N GLN A 151 -5.15 -16.10 -8.26
CA GLN A 151 -5.53 -15.51 -6.98
C GLN A 151 -6.13 -14.12 -7.16
N LEU A 152 -5.51 -13.29 -7.99
CA LEU A 152 -5.99 -11.94 -8.29
C LEU A 152 -7.38 -11.97 -8.93
N TYR A 153 -7.59 -12.84 -9.93
CA TYR A 153 -8.90 -13.01 -10.59
C TYR A 153 -10.04 -13.35 -9.62
N VAL A 154 -9.75 -14.14 -8.59
CA VAL A 154 -10.77 -14.57 -7.60
C VAL A 154 -11.01 -13.52 -6.52
N LEU A 155 -9.96 -12.80 -6.10
CA LEU A 155 -10.01 -11.95 -4.90
C LEU A 155 -10.25 -10.48 -5.19
N ALA A 156 -9.78 -9.99 -6.34
CA ALA A 156 -9.79 -8.57 -6.64
C ALA A 156 -11.09 -8.09 -7.28
N LYS A 157 -11.38 -6.81 -7.10
CA LYS A 157 -12.54 -6.11 -7.66
C LYS A 157 -12.13 -4.70 -8.12
N PRO A 158 -12.89 -4.04 -8.99
CA PRO A 158 -12.65 -2.66 -9.37
C PRO A 158 -12.50 -1.73 -8.15
N GLY A 159 -11.50 -0.85 -8.19
CA GLY A 159 -11.10 0.04 -7.08
C GLY A 159 -10.02 -0.53 -6.16
N ASP A 160 -9.64 -1.80 -6.34
CA ASP A 160 -8.43 -2.36 -5.75
C ASP A 160 -7.19 -1.98 -6.57
N VAL A 161 -5.99 -2.20 -6.00
CA VAL A 161 -4.70 -1.91 -6.64
C VAL A 161 -3.86 -3.18 -6.71
N PHE A 162 -3.13 -3.36 -7.80
CA PHE A 162 -2.13 -4.41 -7.94
C PHE A 162 -0.72 -3.83 -8.00
N LEU A 163 0.18 -4.32 -7.13
CA LEU A 163 1.60 -4.04 -7.12
C LEU A 163 2.40 -5.30 -7.47
N GLY A 164 3.03 -5.33 -8.62
CA GLY A 164 4.00 -6.34 -9.01
C GLY A 164 5.42 -5.92 -8.68
N ILE A 165 6.21 -6.80 -8.08
CA ILE A 165 7.63 -6.57 -7.81
C ILE A 165 8.44 -7.52 -8.69
N SER A 166 9.22 -6.96 -9.62
CA SER A 166 10.07 -7.74 -10.53
C SER A 166 11.33 -6.98 -10.89
N THR A 167 12.48 -7.43 -10.42
CA THR A 167 13.77 -6.75 -10.67
C THR A 167 14.09 -6.58 -12.15
N SER A 168 13.78 -7.58 -12.98
CA SER A 168 13.96 -7.50 -14.43
C SER A 168 12.78 -6.87 -15.18
N GLY A 169 11.62 -6.75 -14.51
CA GLY A 169 10.34 -6.40 -15.17
C GLY A 169 9.86 -7.45 -16.18
N ASN A 170 10.41 -8.68 -16.16
CA ASN A 170 10.12 -9.71 -17.15
C ASN A 170 9.63 -11.04 -16.54
N SER A 171 9.42 -11.11 -15.23
CA SER A 171 8.91 -12.31 -14.54
C SER A 171 7.55 -12.70 -15.12
N SER A 172 7.44 -13.91 -15.69
CA SER A 172 6.26 -14.35 -16.45
C SER A 172 4.98 -14.34 -15.58
N ASN A 173 5.05 -14.85 -14.35
CA ASN A 173 3.93 -14.90 -13.42
C ASN A 173 3.47 -13.50 -12.97
N VAL A 174 4.39 -12.55 -12.73
CA VAL A 174 4.06 -11.15 -12.41
C VAL A 174 3.41 -10.48 -13.62
N PHE A 175 3.95 -10.70 -14.83
CA PHE A 175 3.39 -10.15 -16.05
C PHE A 175 1.97 -10.65 -16.32
N LYS A 176 1.70 -11.95 -16.11
CA LYS A 176 0.34 -12.52 -16.26
C LYS A 176 -0.63 -12.00 -15.21
N ALA A 177 -0.18 -11.81 -13.97
CA ALA A 177 -0.98 -11.17 -12.94
C ALA A 177 -1.34 -9.73 -13.32
N LEU A 178 -0.38 -8.97 -13.87
CA LEU A 178 -0.59 -7.62 -14.37
C LEU A 178 -1.61 -7.57 -15.53
N GLN A 179 -1.56 -8.55 -16.45
CA GLN A 179 -2.57 -8.65 -17.52
C GLN A 179 -3.97 -8.90 -16.96
N VAL A 180 -4.10 -9.74 -15.92
CA VAL A 180 -5.38 -10.00 -15.25
C VAL A 180 -5.84 -8.75 -14.50
N ALA A 181 -4.93 -8.04 -13.80
CA ALA A 181 -5.23 -6.78 -13.12
C ALA A 181 -5.83 -5.75 -14.09
N ASN A 182 -5.21 -5.57 -15.25
CA ASN A 182 -5.74 -4.69 -16.31
C ASN A 182 -7.12 -5.15 -16.82
N GLY A 183 -7.34 -6.46 -16.95
CA GLY A 183 -8.62 -7.02 -17.38
C GLY A 183 -9.75 -6.87 -16.35
N ILE A 184 -9.42 -6.67 -15.07
CA ILE A 184 -10.36 -6.36 -13.98
C ILE A 184 -10.51 -4.85 -13.76
N GLU A 185 -9.74 -4.03 -14.48
CA GLU A 185 -9.70 -2.56 -14.35
C GLU A 185 -9.17 -2.09 -12.99
N LEU A 186 -8.10 -2.75 -12.49
CA LEU A 186 -7.36 -2.29 -11.33
C LEU A 186 -6.32 -1.23 -11.72
N ASP A 187 -6.04 -0.29 -10.82
CA ASP A 187 -4.82 0.51 -10.92
C ASP A 187 -3.61 -0.40 -10.74
N THR A 188 -2.65 -0.33 -11.66
CA THR A 188 -1.52 -1.26 -11.73
C THR A 188 -0.18 -0.56 -11.54
N ILE A 189 0.65 -1.13 -10.66
CA ILE A 189 1.95 -0.60 -10.28
C ILE A 189 3.01 -1.68 -10.47
N ILE A 190 4.18 -1.30 -11.00
CA ILE A 190 5.37 -2.14 -11.03
C ILE A 190 6.52 -1.46 -10.30
N LEU A 191 7.18 -2.20 -9.41
CA LEU A 191 8.46 -1.84 -8.80
C LEU A 191 9.56 -2.69 -9.44
N THR A 192 10.55 -2.04 -10.10
CA THR A 192 11.46 -2.75 -11.01
C THR A 192 12.82 -2.06 -11.14
N GLY A 193 13.78 -2.70 -11.83
CA GLY A 193 15.05 -2.09 -12.21
C GLY A 193 14.94 -1.11 -13.38
N ASN A 194 16.08 -0.57 -13.78
CA ASN A 194 16.20 0.54 -14.72
C ASN A 194 15.46 0.33 -16.05
N ASN A 195 15.52 -0.89 -16.63
CA ASN A 195 14.93 -1.19 -17.93
C ASN A 195 13.39 -1.39 -17.90
N GLY A 196 12.80 -1.66 -16.73
CA GLY A 196 11.35 -1.84 -16.57
C GLY A 196 10.75 -3.09 -17.21
N GLY A 197 11.38 -3.68 -18.20
CA GLY A 197 10.97 -4.90 -18.89
C GLY A 197 9.61 -4.82 -19.57
N LYS A 198 8.94 -5.98 -19.69
CA LYS A 198 7.61 -6.10 -20.28
C LYS A 198 6.52 -5.54 -19.36
N CYS A 199 6.70 -5.66 -18.05
CA CYS A 199 5.72 -5.24 -17.07
C CYS A 199 5.48 -3.72 -17.12
N SER A 200 6.53 -2.90 -17.21
CA SER A 200 6.36 -1.45 -17.26
C SER A 200 5.73 -0.92 -18.56
N ARG A 201 5.53 -1.77 -19.58
CA ARG A 201 4.85 -1.34 -20.82
C ARG A 201 3.33 -1.37 -20.70
N ILE A 202 2.80 -2.13 -19.74
CA ILE A 202 1.37 -2.34 -19.56
C ILE A 202 0.88 -1.93 -18.16
N ALA A 203 1.76 -1.55 -17.23
CA ALA A 203 1.41 -0.99 -15.94
C ALA A 203 1.07 0.50 -16.08
N ASP A 204 0.12 0.99 -15.28
CA ASP A 204 -0.26 2.41 -15.23
C ASP A 204 0.85 3.25 -14.63
N CYS A 205 1.57 2.71 -13.63
CA CYS A 205 2.73 3.35 -13.04
C CYS A 205 3.90 2.36 -12.83
N SER A 206 5.13 2.84 -13.09
CA SER A 206 6.33 2.02 -12.95
C SER A 206 7.41 2.78 -12.19
N ILE A 207 7.68 2.38 -10.95
CA ILE A 207 8.84 2.88 -10.20
C ILE A 207 10.06 2.11 -10.67
N LYS A 208 10.96 2.79 -11.38
CA LYS A 208 12.21 2.24 -11.90
C LYS A 208 13.37 2.73 -11.07
N VAL A 209 14.13 1.80 -10.46
CA VAL A 209 15.34 2.17 -9.73
C VAL A 209 16.56 2.17 -10.64
N PRO A 210 17.58 3.04 -10.41
CA PRO A 210 18.71 3.25 -11.31
C PRO A 210 19.78 2.14 -11.17
N SER A 211 19.37 0.88 -11.38
CA SER A 211 20.28 -0.28 -11.35
C SER A 211 19.78 -1.39 -12.27
N ASP A 212 20.74 -2.16 -12.82
CA ASP A 212 20.50 -3.39 -13.58
C ASP A 212 21.00 -4.63 -12.82
N ILE A 213 21.53 -4.46 -11.61
CA ILE A 213 22.08 -5.53 -10.76
C ILE A 213 21.00 -5.96 -9.76
N VAL A 214 20.59 -7.23 -9.82
CA VAL A 214 19.44 -7.76 -9.09
C VAL A 214 19.45 -7.41 -7.59
N TYR A 215 20.53 -7.69 -6.86
CA TYR A 215 20.58 -7.42 -5.42
C TYR A 215 20.53 -5.91 -5.12
N ARG A 216 21.13 -5.05 -5.95
CA ARG A 216 21.05 -3.59 -5.79
C ARG A 216 19.66 -3.04 -6.08
N ILE A 217 18.97 -3.62 -7.07
CA ILE A 217 17.56 -3.30 -7.32
C ILE A 217 16.73 -3.59 -6.07
N GLN A 218 16.93 -4.75 -5.44
CA GLN A 218 16.24 -5.12 -4.19
C GLN A 218 16.60 -4.19 -3.02
N GLU A 219 17.90 -3.81 -2.90
CA GLU A 219 18.35 -2.83 -1.91
C GLU A 219 17.64 -1.48 -2.07
N TYR A 220 17.33 -1.04 -3.29
CA TYR A 220 16.57 0.19 -3.56
C TYR A 220 15.06 0.04 -3.40
N HIS A 221 14.51 -1.14 -3.63
CA HIS A 221 13.09 -1.39 -3.42
C HIS A 221 12.69 -1.19 -1.96
N LEU A 222 13.50 -1.67 -1.02
CA LEU A 222 13.26 -1.60 0.41
C LEU A 222 12.98 -0.16 0.91
N PRO A 223 13.86 0.82 0.76
CA PRO A 223 13.61 2.18 1.23
C PRO A 223 12.45 2.86 0.50
N ILE A 224 12.18 2.53 -0.76
CA ILE A 224 11.04 3.09 -1.51
C ILE A 224 9.72 2.63 -0.89
N TYR A 225 9.53 1.32 -0.68
CA TYR A 225 8.25 0.87 -0.11
C TYR A 225 8.10 1.22 1.37
N HIS A 226 9.19 1.31 2.14
CA HIS A 226 9.14 1.87 3.50
C HIS A 226 8.66 3.32 3.49
N THR A 227 9.20 4.16 2.58
CA THR A 227 8.77 5.54 2.44
C THR A 227 7.28 5.63 2.07
N LEU A 228 6.82 4.81 1.13
CA LEU A 228 5.39 4.75 0.79
C LEU A 228 4.52 4.34 1.99
N CYS A 229 4.93 3.33 2.76
CA CYS A 229 4.22 2.89 3.97
C CYS A 229 4.18 3.99 5.03
N LEU A 230 5.30 4.71 5.26
CA LEU A 230 5.38 5.84 6.19
C LEU A 230 4.48 6.99 5.78
N MET A 231 4.51 7.36 4.50
CA MET A 231 3.65 8.43 3.95
C MET A 231 2.16 8.08 4.08
N LEU A 232 1.79 6.83 3.84
CA LEU A 232 0.42 6.34 3.99
C LEU A 232 0.01 6.28 5.47
N GLU A 233 0.88 5.79 6.34
CA GLU A 233 0.62 5.75 7.78
C GLU A 233 0.40 7.16 8.34
N GLU A 234 1.26 8.09 7.99
CA GLU A 234 1.12 9.49 8.38
C GLU A 234 -0.19 10.10 7.87
N HIS A 235 -0.56 9.82 6.62
CA HIS A 235 -1.79 10.34 6.04
C HIS A 235 -3.06 9.84 6.73
N PHE A 236 -3.10 8.55 7.10
CA PHE A 236 -4.32 7.94 7.68
C PHE A 236 -4.37 7.99 9.21
N TYR A 237 -3.22 8.08 9.89
CA TYR A 237 -3.12 7.93 11.34
C TYR A 237 -2.29 9.01 12.03
N GLY A 238 -1.67 9.94 11.30
CA GLY A 238 -0.82 10.99 11.86
C GLY A 238 -1.53 11.99 12.78
N GLU A 239 -2.82 12.23 12.56
CA GLU A 239 -3.63 13.12 13.41
C GLU A 239 -3.91 12.55 14.82
N ASP A 240 -3.72 11.23 15.00
CA ASP A 240 -3.99 10.56 16.29
C ASP A 240 -2.86 10.68 17.29
N VAL A 241 -1.72 11.22 16.88
CA VAL A 241 -0.53 11.34 17.71
C VAL A 241 -0.48 12.75 18.29
N GLU A 242 -0.67 12.87 19.62
CA GLU A 242 -0.30 14.10 20.33
C GLU A 242 1.21 14.30 20.12
N ARG A 243 1.56 15.22 19.23
CA ARG A 243 2.95 15.63 18.98
C ARG A 243 3.40 16.48 20.16
N SER A 244 4.14 15.84 21.07
CA SER A 244 4.79 16.50 22.22
C SER A 244 5.98 17.36 21.78
#